data_2025fe66a09a4b3c15903015a8227bf6
#
_entry.id   2025fe66a09a4b3c15903015a8227bf6
#
_cell.length_a   1.000
_cell.length_b   1.000
_cell.length_c   1.000
_cell.angle_alpha   90.00
_cell.angle_beta   90.00
_cell.angle_gamma   90.00
#
_symmetry.space_group_name_H-M   'P 1'
#
loop_
_entity.id
_entity.type
_entity.pdbx_description
1 polymer ?
#
loop_
_entity_poly.entity_id
_entity_poly.type
_entity_poly.pdbx_seq_one_letter_code
_entity_poly.pdbx_strand_id
1 'polypeptide(L)'
;LPIATPVSPSAPLITVAPVILSDESETSIRQSFISKVYSIVWLQLVFTSSFIGVCNQVKPVSDFMISQNGQALSTISMIGMFIMTIMLFCSSSLLKGPCACIYTSIFTIFMTYMVGVVGVFYSTQALLLSGISTVGIFSGLTIYAWQTKYDYTQFGNCLLIALLGLIIFGMFSVFIPGNIGQIVYASAGAVIFSFYIVYDTQLII
;
A
#
# COMPACT_ATOMS: atom_id res chain seq x y z
N LEU A 1 62.27 -47.88 -26.55
CA LEU A 1 61.70 -46.61 -26.03
C LEU A 1 60.72 -46.12 -27.04
N PRO A 2 59.36 -46.08 -26.79
CA PRO A 2 58.43 -45.43 -27.66
C PRO A 2 58.25 -43.98 -27.17
N ILE A 3 58.37 -43.07 -28.16
CA ILE A 3 58.24 -41.67 -28.05
C ILE A 3 56.72 -41.33 -27.80
N ALA A 4 56.42 -40.69 -26.71
CA ALA A 4 55.07 -40.17 -26.42
C ALA A 4 54.77 -38.99 -27.35
N THR A 5 53.73 -39.08 -28.14
CA THR A 5 53.18 -37.98 -28.91
C THR A 5 52.42 -37.01 -27.95
N PRO A 6 52.62 -35.70 -28.07
CA PRO A 6 51.89 -34.73 -27.26
C PRO A 6 50.43 -34.64 -27.75
N VAL A 7 49.50 -34.85 -26.84
CA VAL A 7 48.07 -34.61 -27.04
C VAL A 7 47.85 -33.12 -27.14
N SER A 8 47.33 -32.67 -28.27
CA SER A 8 46.90 -31.29 -28.51
C SER A 8 45.68 -30.92 -27.62
N PRO A 9 45.70 -29.87 -26.83
CA PRO A 9 44.54 -29.38 -26.13
C PRO A 9 43.80 -28.35 -27.00
N SER A 10 42.94 -28.82 -27.86
CA SER A 10 42.01 -27.93 -28.58
C SER A 10 40.57 -28.34 -28.32
N ALA A 11 40.12 -28.20 -27.04
CA ALA A 11 38.73 -28.00 -26.77
C ALA A 11 38.48 -26.48 -26.71
N PRO A 12 37.56 -25.91 -27.50
CA PRO A 12 37.20 -24.53 -27.34
C PRO A 12 36.55 -24.40 -25.96
N LEU A 13 37.20 -23.64 -25.10
CA LEU A 13 36.56 -23.08 -23.91
C LEU A 13 35.36 -22.28 -24.43
N ILE A 14 34.15 -22.86 -24.33
CA ILE A 14 32.92 -22.09 -24.39
C ILE A 14 32.99 -21.16 -23.18
N THR A 15 33.58 -20.00 -23.37
CA THR A 15 33.44 -18.89 -22.46
C THR A 15 31.95 -18.54 -22.50
N VAL A 16 31.19 -19.11 -21.58
CA VAL A 16 29.87 -18.59 -21.25
C VAL A 16 30.14 -17.20 -20.77
N ALA A 17 30.10 -16.23 -21.69
CA ALA A 17 30.06 -14.83 -21.29
C ALA A 17 28.93 -14.72 -20.29
N PRO A 18 29.17 -14.18 -19.08
CA PRO A 18 28.05 -13.86 -18.20
C PRO A 18 27.14 -13.00 -19.05
N VAL A 19 25.87 -13.42 -19.17
CA VAL A 19 24.82 -12.58 -19.74
C VAL A 19 24.73 -11.42 -18.78
N ILE A 20 25.52 -10.40 -19.02
CA ILE A 20 25.35 -9.09 -18.43
C ILE A 20 24.04 -8.63 -19.07
N LEU A 21 22.93 -8.97 -18.40
CA LEU A 21 21.68 -8.27 -18.60
C LEU A 21 22.09 -6.81 -18.43
N SER A 22 22.09 -6.08 -19.52
CA SER A 22 22.60 -4.72 -19.53
C SER A 22 21.87 -3.98 -18.40
N ASP A 23 22.56 -3.21 -17.61
CA ASP A 23 22.08 -2.39 -16.50
C ASP A 23 20.81 -1.59 -16.92
N GLU A 24 20.71 -1.27 -18.20
CA GLU A 24 19.54 -0.68 -18.85
C GLU A 24 18.30 -1.60 -18.88
N SER A 25 18.45 -2.92 -18.99
CA SER A 25 17.30 -3.83 -19.01
C SER A 25 16.72 -4.04 -17.61
N GLU A 26 17.55 -4.09 -16.60
CA GLU A 26 17.11 -4.19 -15.20
C GLU A 26 16.42 -2.89 -14.75
N THR A 27 16.97 -1.74 -15.09
CA THR A 27 16.37 -0.45 -14.78
C THR A 27 15.02 -0.26 -15.50
N SER A 28 14.87 -0.70 -16.75
CA SER A 28 13.62 -0.59 -17.49
C SER A 28 12.52 -1.49 -16.93
N ILE A 29 12.86 -2.72 -16.51
CA ILE A 29 11.92 -3.65 -15.85
C ILE A 29 11.46 -3.07 -14.51
N ARG A 30 12.37 -2.52 -13.72
CA ARG A 30 12.07 -1.89 -12.42
C ARG A 30 11.16 -0.68 -12.59
N GLN A 31 11.46 0.22 -13.52
CA GLN A 31 10.61 1.39 -13.82
C GLN A 31 9.21 0.97 -14.30
N SER A 32 9.12 -0.05 -15.14
CA SER A 32 7.84 -0.59 -15.60
C SER A 32 7.02 -1.17 -14.45
N PHE A 33 7.66 -1.85 -13.49
CA PHE A 33 7.00 -2.37 -12.29
C PHE A 33 6.50 -1.24 -11.39
N ILE A 34 7.33 -0.25 -11.10
CA ILE A 34 6.99 0.93 -10.31
C ILE A 34 5.78 1.65 -10.93
N SER A 35 5.82 1.91 -12.23
CA SER A 35 4.72 2.56 -12.95
C SER A 35 3.40 1.79 -12.82
N LYS A 36 3.41 0.45 -12.89
CA LYS A 36 2.23 -0.39 -12.70
C LYS A 36 1.68 -0.27 -11.28
N VAL A 37 2.53 -0.35 -10.26
CA VAL A 37 2.12 -0.24 -8.85
C VAL A 37 1.45 1.10 -8.59
N TYR A 38 2.09 2.19 -9.00
CA TYR A 38 1.52 3.53 -8.80
C TYR A 38 0.25 3.76 -9.60
N SER A 39 0.14 3.22 -10.81
CA SER A 39 -1.10 3.29 -11.60
C SER A 39 -2.28 2.60 -10.89
N ILE A 40 -2.02 1.45 -10.27
CA ILE A 40 -3.04 0.72 -9.49
C ILE A 40 -3.45 1.54 -8.27
N VAL A 41 -2.49 2.08 -7.51
CA VAL A 41 -2.77 2.91 -6.32
C VAL A 41 -3.57 4.16 -6.71
N TRP A 42 -3.20 4.85 -7.79
CA TRP A 42 -3.94 6.00 -8.28
C TRP A 42 -5.38 5.66 -8.67
N LEU A 43 -5.56 4.55 -9.39
CA LEU A 43 -6.91 4.08 -9.77
C LEU A 43 -7.76 3.78 -8.52
N GLN A 44 -7.19 3.14 -7.50
CA GLN A 44 -7.86 2.86 -6.24
C GLN A 44 -8.23 4.14 -5.47
N LEU A 45 -7.34 5.13 -5.42
CA LEU A 45 -7.60 6.42 -4.78
C LEU A 45 -8.73 7.18 -5.48
N VAL A 46 -8.72 7.23 -6.83
CA VAL A 46 -9.78 7.86 -7.60
C VAL A 46 -11.11 7.16 -7.40
N PHE A 47 -11.13 5.81 -7.44
CA PHE A 47 -12.32 5.02 -7.20
C PHE A 47 -12.90 5.27 -5.80
N THR A 48 -12.06 5.19 -4.77
CA THR A 48 -12.47 5.41 -3.38
C THR A 48 -12.99 6.83 -3.16
N SER A 49 -12.29 7.85 -3.67
CA SER A 49 -12.69 9.24 -3.54
C SER A 49 -14.02 9.52 -4.25
N SER A 50 -14.21 8.97 -5.44
CA SER A 50 -15.47 9.10 -6.19
C SER A 50 -16.63 8.44 -5.46
N PHE A 51 -16.42 7.24 -4.91
CA PHE A 51 -17.42 6.53 -4.14
C PHE A 51 -17.85 7.31 -2.89
N ILE A 52 -16.89 7.83 -2.13
CA ILE A 52 -17.15 8.66 -0.94
C ILE A 52 -17.97 9.90 -1.32
N GLY A 53 -17.61 10.55 -2.44
CA GLY A 53 -18.35 11.70 -2.97
C GLY A 53 -19.82 11.37 -3.28
N VAL A 54 -20.05 10.22 -3.92
CA VAL A 54 -21.42 9.72 -4.21
C VAL A 54 -22.18 9.43 -2.90
N CYS A 55 -21.55 8.73 -1.95
CA CYS A 55 -22.18 8.40 -0.66
C CYS A 55 -22.58 9.63 0.12
N ASN A 56 -21.82 10.72 0.03
CA ASN A 56 -22.09 11.95 0.75
C ASN A 56 -23.14 12.84 0.07
N GLN A 57 -23.20 12.87 -1.27
CA GLN A 57 -24.05 13.77 -2.02
C GLN A 57 -25.40 13.17 -2.44
N VAL A 58 -25.46 11.85 -2.62
CA VAL A 58 -26.66 11.15 -3.10
C VAL A 58 -27.46 10.63 -1.93
N LYS A 59 -28.51 11.36 -1.53
CA LYS A 59 -29.36 11.01 -0.38
C LYS A 59 -29.79 9.55 -0.30
N PRO A 60 -30.32 8.89 -1.36
CA PRO A 60 -30.70 7.49 -1.25
C PRO A 60 -29.54 6.55 -0.86
N VAL A 61 -28.31 6.88 -1.29
CA VAL A 61 -27.11 6.11 -0.96
C VAL A 61 -26.70 6.36 0.49
N SER A 62 -26.71 7.62 0.91
CA SER A 62 -26.44 8.01 2.29
C SER A 62 -27.43 7.34 3.25
N ASP A 63 -28.74 7.40 2.96
CA ASP A 63 -29.79 6.81 3.79
C ASP A 63 -29.63 5.28 3.86
N PHE A 64 -29.26 4.62 2.76
CA PHE A 64 -28.93 3.21 2.75
C PHE A 64 -27.75 2.89 3.64
N MET A 65 -26.67 3.67 3.57
CA MET A 65 -25.46 3.45 4.36
C MET A 65 -25.70 3.54 5.87
N ILE A 66 -26.62 4.42 6.28
CA ILE A 66 -27.00 4.61 7.70
C ILE A 66 -28.03 3.55 8.13
N SER A 67 -28.75 2.94 7.19
CA SER A 67 -29.76 1.93 7.50
C SER A 67 -29.16 0.68 8.15
N GLN A 68 -30.01 -0.14 8.78
CA GLN A 68 -29.60 -1.40 9.39
C GLN A 68 -28.93 -2.35 8.37
N ASN A 69 -29.39 -2.37 7.13
CA ASN A 69 -28.81 -3.19 6.08
C ASN A 69 -27.42 -2.67 5.66
N GLY A 70 -27.23 -1.35 5.56
CA GLY A 70 -25.95 -0.73 5.29
C GLY A 70 -24.92 -0.99 6.39
N GLN A 71 -25.36 -0.92 7.64
CA GLN A 71 -24.47 -1.23 8.79
C GLN A 71 -24.13 -2.72 8.85
N ALA A 72 -25.06 -3.62 8.54
CA ALA A 72 -24.78 -5.04 8.43
C ALA A 72 -23.73 -5.31 7.34
N LEU A 73 -23.85 -4.66 6.18
CA LEU A 73 -22.86 -4.75 5.10
C LEU A 73 -21.49 -4.19 5.50
N SER A 74 -21.47 -3.12 6.31
CA SER A 74 -20.24 -2.57 6.91
C SER A 74 -19.55 -3.61 7.79
N THR A 75 -20.30 -4.29 8.65
CA THR A 75 -19.76 -5.37 9.50
C THR A 75 -19.21 -6.53 8.67
N ILE A 76 -19.92 -6.93 7.61
CA ILE A 76 -19.43 -7.96 6.66
C ILE A 76 -18.15 -7.50 5.97
N SER A 77 -18.08 -6.25 5.53
CA SER A 77 -16.87 -5.68 4.90
C SER A 77 -15.69 -5.66 5.86
N MET A 78 -15.91 -5.31 7.11
CA MET A 78 -14.87 -5.33 8.16
C MET A 78 -14.35 -6.75 8.39
N ILE A 79 -15.23 -7.74 8.54
CA ILE A 79 -14.84 -9.14 8.70
C ILE A 79 -14.09 -9.63 7.46
N GLY A 80 -14.59 -9.29 6.26
CA GLY A 80 -13.93 -9.62 4.99
C GLY A 80 -12.51 -9.08 4.90
N MET A 81 -12.30 -7.83 5.29
CA MET A 81 -10.98 -7.23 5.39
C MET A 81 -10.05 -7.98 6.34
N PHE A 82 -10.52 -8.34 7.54
CA PHE A 82 -9.73 -9.10 8.49
C PHE A 82 -9.32 -10.46 7.92
N ILE A 83 -10.26 -11.19 7.30
CA ILE A 83 -9.98 -12.49 6.68
C ILE A 83 -8.93 -12.32 5.57
N MET A 84 -9.09 -11.32 4.70
CA MET A 84 -8.13 -11.07 3.62
C MET A 84 -6.75 -10.71 4.18
N THR A 85 -6.67 -9.88 5.22
CA THR A 85 -5.39 -9.55 5.86
C THR A 85 -4.71 -10.80 6.43
N ILE A 86 -5.44 -11.68 7.11
CA ILE A 86 -4.91 -12.94 7.62
C ILE A 86 -4.44 -13.86 6.46
N MET A 87 -5.22 -13.95 5.39
CA MET A 87 -4.84 -14.74 4.20
C MET A 87 -3.53 -14.24 3.58
N LEU A 88 -3.27 -12.93 3.62
CA LEU A 88 -2.01 -12.34 3.14
C LEU A 88 -0.81 -12.84 3.95
N PHE A 89 -0.94 -12.92 5.27
CA PHE A 89 0.12 -13.46 6.14
C PHE A 89 0.32 -14.96 5.96
N CYS A 90 -0.75 -15.70 5.64
CA CYS A 90 -0.69 -17.17 5.51
C CYS A 90 -0.21 -17.62 4.13
N SER A 91 -0.40 -16.85 3.08
CA SER A 91 -0.14 -17.26 1.70
C SER A 91 0.48 -16.18 0.85
N SER A 92 1.81 -16.23 0.71
CA SER A 92 2.55 -15.35 -0.21
C SER A 92 2.24 -15.62 -1.69
N SER A 93 1.57 -16.72 -2.03
CA SER A 93 1.16 -17.04 -3.39
C SER A 93 0.07 -16.12 -3.93
N LEU A 94 -0.75 -15.53 -3.05
CA LEU A 94 -1.83 -14.60 -3.43
C LEU A 94 -1.28 -13.28 -4.02
N LEU A 95 -0.04 -12.94 -3.71
CA LEU A 95 0.63 -11.74 -4.22
C LEU A 95 1.36 -11.95 -5.55
N LYS A 96 1.25 -13.13 -6.16
CA LYS A 96 1.94 -13.46 -7.42
C LYS A 96 1.00 -13.36 -8.62
N GLY A 97 1.49 -12.72 -9.68
CA GLY A 97 0.82 -12.67 -10.97
C GLY A 97 -0.56 -11.99 -10.95
N PRO A 98 -1.51 -12.46 -11.77
CA PRO A 98 -2.85 -11.85 -11.90
C PRO A 98 -3.68 -11.97 -10.62
N CYS A 99 -3.41 -12.94 -9.76
CA CYS A 99 -4.10 -13.09 -8.47
C CYS A 99 -3.91 -11.87 -7.56
N ALA A 100 -2.74 -11.23 -7.61
CA ALA A 100 -2.47 -10.03 -6.83
C ALA A 100 -3.43 -8.88 -7.19
N CYS A 101 -3.71 -8.67 -8.48
CA CYS A 101 -4.63 -7.63 -8.93
C CYS A 101 -6.07 -7.90 -8.45
N ILE A 102 -6.53 -9.14 -8.56
CA ILE A 102 -7.87 -9.54 -8.10
C ILE A 102 -7.97 -9.35 -6.58
N TYR A 103 -6.98 -9.84 -5.85
CA TYR A 103 -6.91 -9.70 -4.40
C TYR A 103 -6.97 -8.24 -3.97
N THR A 104 -6.13 -7.40 -4.54
CA THR A 104 -6.05 -5.97 -4.23
C THR A 104 -7.35 -5.25 -4.59
N SER A 105 -8.01 -5.63 -5.69
CA SER A 105 -9.30 -5.04 -6.09
C SER A 105 -10.41 -5.37 -5.11
N ILE A 106 -10.53 -6.63 -4.67
CA ILE A 106 -11.54 -7.05 -3.68
C ILE A 106 -11.29 -6.34 -2.34
N PHE A 107 -10.03 -6.29 -1.91
CA PHE A 107 -9.64 -5.58 -0.69
C PHE A 107 -10.03 -4.09 -0.76
N THR A 108 -9.77 -3.44 -1.91
CA THR A 108 -10.15 -2.05 -2.13
C THR A 108 -11.67 -1.83 -2.05
N ILE A 109 -12.48 -2.76 -2.56
CA ILE A 109 -13.94 -2.66 -2.48
C ILE A 109 -14.40 -2.66 -1.01
N PHE A 110 -13.89 -3.58 -0.19
CA PHE A 110 -14.23 -3.62 1.23
C PHE A 110 -13.78 -2.34 1.96
N MET A 111 -12.55 -1.91 1.71
CA MET A 111 -12.03 -0.65 2.29
C MET A 111 -12.86 0.55 1.86
N THR A 112 -13.17 0.66 0.58
CA THR A 112 -13.95 1.77 0.02
C THR A 112 -15.34 1.85 0.64
N TYR A 113 -15.99 0.70 0.83
CA TYR A 113 -17.29 0.66 1.50
C TYR A 113 -17.21 1.15 2.95
N MET A 114 -16.23 0.66 3.71
CA MET A 114 -15.99 1.08 5.10
C MET A 114 -15.75 2.59 5.22
N VAL A 115 -14.86 3.12 4.37
CA VAL A 115 -14.56 4.55 4.36
C VAL A 115 -15.76 5.37 3.90
N GLY A 116 -16.55 4.84 2.96
CA GLY A 116 -17.82 5.45 2.50
C GLY A 116 -18.83 5.61 3.64
N VAL A 117 -19.04 4.56 4.44
CA VAL A 117 -19.94 4.62 5.61
C VAL A 117 -19.47 5.68 6.61
N VAL A 118 -18.17 5.73 6.91
CA VAL A 118 -17.61 6.77 7.77
C VAL A 118 -17.79 8.15 7.16
N GLY A 119 -17.57 8.27 5.85
CA GLY A 119 -17.68 9.53 5.11
C GLY A 119 -19.07 10.19 5.16
N VAL A 120 -20.14 9.40 5.29
CA VAL A 120 -21.51 9.93 5.40
C VAL A 120 -21.71 10.78 6.66
N PHE A 121 -20.95 10.55 7.71
CA PHE A 121 -21.03 11.31 8.97
C PHE A 121 -20.24 12.61 8.96
N TYR A 122 -19.46 12.87 7.91
CA TYR A 122 -18.63 14.08 7.81
C TYR A 122 -19.18 15.05 6.76
N SER A 123 -18.89 16.35 6.95
CA SER A 123 -19.27 17.36 5.97
C SER A 123 -18.48 17.21 4.68
N THR A 124 -19.10 17.55 3.54
CA THR A 124 -18.43 17.51 2.21
C THR A 124 -17.14 18.32 2.20
N GLN A 125 -17.10 19.45 2.91
CA GLN A 125 -15.90 20.28 3.00
C GLN A 125 -14.75 19.56 3.73
N ALA A 126 -15.04 18.88 4.84
CA ALA A 126 -14.04 18.11 5.57
C ALA A 126 -13.50 16.95 4.72
N LEU A 127 -14.36 16.26 3.98
CA LEU A 127 -13.97 15.18 3.07
C LEU A 127 -13.08 15.66 1.92
N LEU A 128 -13.45 16.76 1.29
CA LEU A 128 -12.65 17.36 0.21
C LEU A 128 -11.29 17.82 0.71
N LEU A 129 -11.25 18.50 1.87
CA LEU A 129 -10.00 18.96 2.46
C LEU A 129 -9.08 17.79 2.83
N SER A 130 -9.62 16.74 3.45
CA SER A 130 -8.85 15.54 3.78
C SER A 130 -8.34 14.80 2.55
N GLY A 131 -9.16 14.69 1.50
CA GLY A 131 -8.78 14.07 0.23
C GLY A 131 -7.64 14.82 -0.46
N ILE A 132 -7.77 16.14 -0.60
CA ILE A 132 -6.72 16.99 -1.21
C ILE A 132 -5.42 16.91 -0.38
N SER A 133 -5.53 16.99 0.95
CA SER A 133 -4.37 16.88 1.84
C SER A 133 -3.68 15.52 1.69
N THR A 134 -4.45 14.43 1.64
CA THR A 134 -3.90 13.07 1.47
C THR A 134 -3.17 12.92 0.14
N VAL A 135 -3.76 13.38 -0.97
CA VAL A 135 -3.12 13.36 -2.29
C VAL A 135 -1.85 14.21 -2.30
N GLY A 136 -1.89 15.41 -1.70
CA GLY A 136 -0.74 16.30 -1.60
C GLY A 136 0.40 15.67 -0.80
N ILE A 137 0.12 15.13 0.38
CA ILE A 137 1.11 14.47 1.25
C ILE A 137 1.69 13.23 0.54
N PHE A 138 0.83 12.36 0.01
CA PHE A 138 1.27 11.16 -0.70
C PHE A 138 2.19 11.48 -1.87
N SER A 139 1.79 12.42 -2.74
CA SER A 139 2.58 12.82 -3.89
C SER A 139 3.91 13.47 -3.48
N GLY A 140 3.87 14.36 -2.49
CA GLY A 140 5.07 15.04 -1.99
C GLY A 140 6.07 14.07 -1.37
N LEU A 141 5.61 13.12 -0.55
CA LEU A 141 6.46 12.11 0.09
C LEU A 141 7.01 11.09 -0.92
N THR A 142 6.23 10.74 -1.93
CA THR A 142 6.70 9.87 -3.01
C THR A 142 7.83 10.53 -3.81
N ILE A 143 7.67 11.82 -4.18
CA ILE A 143 8.72 12.58 -4.87
C ILE A 143 9.95 12.73 -3.96
N TYR A 144 9.74 13.02 -2.68
CA TYR A 144 10.84 13.10 -1.71
C TYR A 144 11.61 11.78 -1.61
N ALA A 145 10.90 10.64 -1.53
CA ALA A 145 11.51 9.32 -1.44
C ALA A 145 12.37 8.99 -2.67
N TRP A 146 12.00 9.49 -3.85
CA TRP A 146 12.78 9.32 -5.07
C TRP A 146 14.05 10.20 -5.13
N GLN A 147 13.97 11.39 -4.55
CA GLN A 147 15.07 12.37 -4.62
C GLN A 147 16.06 12.24 -3.47
N THR A 148 15.64 11.69 -2.34
CA THR A 148 16.49 11.59 -1.15
C THR A 148 17.57 10.54 -1.33
N LYS A 149 18.77 10.88 -0.88
CA LYS A 149 19.90 9.95 -0.80
C LYS A 149 19.94 9.19 0.54
N TYR A 150 19.02 9.53 1.44
CA TYR A 150 18.94 8.90 2.75
C TYR A 150 18.19 7.58 2.65
N ASP A 151 18.76 6.52 3.20
CA ASP A 151 18.18 5.18 3.18
C ASP A 151 17.24 4.98 4.38
N TYR A 152 15.95 5.07 4.14
CA TYR A 152 14.91 4.82 5.14
C TYR A 152 14.56 3.35 5.31
N THR A 153 15.07 2.46 4.47
CA THR A 153 14.75 1.03 4.54
C THR A 153 15.28 0.37 5.82
N GLN A 154 16.24 0.99 6.49
CA GLN A 154 16.80 0.56 7.78
C GLN A 154 15.82 0.75 8.94
N PHE A 155 14.81 1.61 8.79
CA PHE A 155 13.88 1.94 9.87
C PHE A 155 12.66 1.01 9.95
N GLY A 156 12.56 -0.05 9.14
CA GLY A 156 11.41 -0.94 9.11
C GLY A 156 10.99 -1.49 10.48
N ASN A 157 11.97 -1.92 11.30
CA ASN A 157 11.67 -2.40 12.66
C ASN A 157 11.17 -1.29 13.58
N CYS A 158 11.72 -0.09 13.47
CA CYS A 158 11.28 1.08 14.24
C CYS A 158 9.84 1.47 13.87
N LEU A 159 9.52 1.47 12.57
CA LEU A 159 8.18 1.75 12.07
C LEU A 159 7.17 0.70 12.53
N LEU A 160 7.56 -0.58 12.56
CA LEU A 160 6.72 -1.65 13.10
C LEU A 160 6.38 -1.43 14.58
N ILE A 161 7.39 -1.07 15.39
CA ILE A 161 7.18 -0.78 16.81
C ILE A 161 6.28 0.45 16.98
N ALA A 162 6.49 1.50 16.17
CA ALA A 162 5.66 2.70 16.18
C ALA A 162 4.21 2.38 15.81
N LEU A 163 4.00 1.51 14.82
CA LEU A 163 2.65 1.07 14.42
C LEU A 163 1.95 0.28 15.54
N LEU A 164 2.67 -0.65 16.19
CA LEU A 164 2.13 -1.39 17.33
C LEU A 164 1.76 -0.44 18.48
N GLY A 165 2.61 0.54 18.77
CA GLY A 165 2.32 1.59 19.75
C GLY A 165 1.08 2.39 19.40
N LEU A 166 0.92 2.74 18.10
CA LEU A 166 -0.26 3.45 17.61
C LEU A 166 -1.54 2.61 17.78
N ILE A 167 -1.50 1.32 17.47
CA ILE A 167 -2.63 0.40 17.65
C ILE A 167 -3.04 0.34 19.13
N ILE A 168 -2.07 0.14 20.01
CA ILE A 168 -2.32 0.09 21.48
C ILE A 168 -2.89 1.42 21.95
N PHE A 169 -2.31 2.54 21.54
CA PHE A 169 -2.81 3.87 21.90
C PHE A 169 -4.24 4.08 21.37
N GLY A 170 -4.53 3.65 20.13
CA GLY A 170 -5.87 3.71 19.56
C GLY A 170 -6.92 2.97 20.40
N MET A 171 -6.57 1.78 20.91
CA MET A 171 -7.46 1.02 21.81
C MET A 171 -7.74 1.77 23.11
N PHE A 172 -6.74 2.44 23.68
CA PHE A 172 -6.89 3.21 24.91
C PHE A 172 -7.49 4.60 24.69
N SER A 173 -7.36 5.19 23.50
CA SER A 173 -7.88 6.52 23.19
C SER A 173 -9.39 6.64 23.36
N VAL A 174 -10.12 5.52 23.23
CA VAL A 174 -11.58 5.45 23.45
C VAL A 174 -11.97 5.78 24.90
N PHE A 175 -11.07 5.53 25.85
CA PHE A 175 -11.30 5.79 27.28
C PHE A 175 -10.91 7.21 27.71
N ILE A 176 -10.25 7.97 26.83
CA ILE A 176 -9.85 9.35 27.10
C ILE A 176 -11.04 10.27 26.83
N PRO A 177 -11.56 10.99 27.86
CA PRO A 177 -12.68 11.88 27.67
C PRO A 177 -12.32 13.06 26.75
N GLY A 178 -13.29 13.47 25.93
CA GLY A 178 -13.13 14.58 24.97
C GLY A 178 -12.40 14.19 23.69
N ASN A 179 -12.11 15.18 22.85
CA ASN A 179 -11.53 14.98 21.52
C ASN A 179 -9.99 14.88 21.52
N ILE A 180 -9.34 15.07 22.68
CA ILE A 180 -7.88 15.13 22.77
C ILE A 180 -7.23 13.81 22.36
N GLY A 181 -7.74 12.68 22.87
CA GLY A 181 -7.23 11.36 22.50
C GLY A 181 -7.32 11.10 21.00
N GLN A 182 -8.42 11.48 20.37
CA GLN A 182 -8.63 11.32 18.94
C GLN A 182 -7.69 12.22 18.11
N ILE A 183 -7.48 13.46 18.54
CA ILE A 183 -6.57 14.39 17.84
C ILE A 183 -5.13 13.88 17.92
N VAL A 184 -4.68 13.44 19.10
CA VAL A 184 -3.34 12.90 19.29
C VAL A 184 -3.16 11.62 18.47
N TYR A 185 -4.12 10.71 18.48
CA TYR A 185 -4.12 9.49 17.69
C TYR A 185 -4.02 9.78 16.18
N ALA A 186 -4.86 10.67 15.67
CA ALA A 186 -4.86 11.05 14.27
C ALA A 186 -3.55 11.72 13.84
N SER A 187 -2.99 12.60 14.67
CA SER A 187 -1.74 13.29 14.40
C SER A 187 -0.54 12.33 14.41
N ALA A 188 -0.47 11.47 15.42
CA ALA A 188 0.59 10.45 15.49
C ALA A 188 0.48 9.46 14.33
N GLY A 189 -0.74 9.03 13.98
CA GLY A 189 -1.01 8.19 12.83
C GLY A 189 -0.54 8.82 11.53
N ALA A 190 -0.88 10.08 11.29
CA ALA A 190 -0.47 10.80 10.08
C ALA A 190 1.05 10.85 9.93
N VAL A 191 1.78 11.10 11.01
CA VAL A 191 3.26 11.11 11.00
C VAL A 191 3.82 9.72 10.72
N ILE A 192 3.36 8.69 11.43
CA ILE A 192 3.84 7.31 11.27
C ILE A 192 3.57 6.82 9.85
N PHE A 193 2.35 7.01 9.32
CA PHE A 193 2.02 6.60 7.95
C PHE A 193 2.77 7.41 6.89
N SER A 194 3.12 8.66 7.16
CA SER A 194 4.01 9.44 6.28
C SER A 194 5.39 8.80 6.15
N PHE A 195 5.96 8.31 7.26
CA PHE A 195 7.22 7.56 7.22
C PHE A 195 7.07 6.22 6.50
N TYR A 196 5.93 5.52 6.65
CA TYR A 196 5.66 4.31 5.89
C TYR A 196 5.62 4.56 4.38
N ILE A 197 5.01 5.65 3.92
CA ILE A 197 4.98 6.00 2.49
C ILE A 197 6.41 6.14 1.93
N VAL A 198 7.30 6.82 2.65
CA VAL A 198 8.69 6.97 2.23
C VAL A 198 9.42 5.63 2.24
N TYR A 199 9.25 4.85 3.30
CA TYR A 199 9.84 3.52 3.47
C TYR A 199 9.40 2.56 2.36
N ASP A 200 8.09 2.42 2.15
CA ASP A 200 7.54 1.52 1.13
C ASP A 200 7.93 1.96 -0.29
N THR A 201 7.95 3.27 -0.54
CA THR A 201 8.41 3.81 -1.82
C THR A 201 9.88 3.43 -2.08
N GLN A 202 10.75 3.56 -1.08
CA GLN A 202 12.16 3.18 -1.22
C GLN A 202 12.37 1.67 -1.34
N LEU A 203 11.51 0.84 -0.74
CA LEU A 203 11.56 -0.61 -0.94
C LEU A 203 11.23 -1.03 -2.38
N ILE A 204 10.45 -0.22 -3.09
CA ILE A 204 10.03 -0.50 -4.47
C ILE A 204 11.08 0.02 -5.47
N ILE A 205 11.79 1.11 -5.13
CA ILE A 205 12.83 1.73 -5.96
C ILE A 205 14.13 0.94 -5.89
#